data_c98f9c6bfc84e667ea7e673428e0e564
#
_entry.id   c98f9c6bfc84e667ea7e673428e0e564
#
_cell.length_a   1.000
_cell.length_b   1.000
_cell.length_c   1.000
_cell.angle_alpha   90.00
_cell.angle_beta   90.00
_cell.angle_gamma   90.00
#
_symmetry.space_group_name_H-M   'P 1'
#
loop_
_entity.id
_entity.type
_entity.pdbx_description
1 polymer ?
#
loop_
_entity_poly.entity_id
_entity_poly.type
_entity_poly.pdbx_seq_one_letter_code
_entity_poly.pdbx_strand_id
1 'polypeptide(L)'
;VIPVYKKEDKYLIQHKIQDHEFITCEHVKSAEVLKKSKAAVVCSGTATLETLLAGIPTTVVYKTNWFNHFILKQLMLSEFASIPNIIADEEIFLELIQSDASSANIAHDLTSNLADYVFRQEMIKAVKDKLIQTNLSDFVDRLYEDCRS
;
A
#
# COMPACT_ATOMS: atom_id res chain seq x y z
N VAL A 1 -8.94 -11.43 -2.06
CA VAL A 1 -9.92 -11.05 -1.02
C VAL A 1 -9.92 -9.54 -0.84
N ILE A 2 -11.09 -8.94 -0.74
CA ILE A 2 -11.28 -7.53 -0.43
C ILE A 2 -11.79 -7.43 1.01
N PRO A 3 -10.98 -6.97 1.97
CA PRO A 3 -11.45 -6.75 3.34
C PRO A 3 -12.31 -5.48 3.40
N VAL A 4 -13.41 -5.53 4.11
CA VAL A 4 -14.29 -4.38 4.33
C VAL A 4 -14.60 -4.18 5.81
N TYR A 5 -14.61 -2.93 6.21
CA TYR A 5 -14.84 -2.54 7.62
C TYR A 5 -16.33 -2.43 7.96
N LYS A 6 -17.13 -1.95 6.99
CA LYS A 6 -18.57 -1.75 7.17
C LYS A 6 -19.34 -2.77 6.35
N LYS A 7 -20.43 -3.27 6.92
CA LYS A 7 -21.30 -4.22 6.22
C LYS A 7 -21.95 -3.63 4.96
N GLU A 8 -22.22 -2.32 4.99
CA GLU A 8 -22.81 -1.60 3.86
C GLU A 8 -21.85 -1.59 2.66
N ASP A 9 -20.55 -1.37 2.91
CA ASP A 9 -19.51 -1.38 1.85
C ASP A 9 -19.38 -2.77 1.21
N LYS A 10 -19.59 -3.83 2.00
CA LYS A 10 -19.61 -5.21 1.49
C LYS A 10 -20.66 -5.38 0.40
N TYR A 11 -21.86 -4.86 0.63
CA TYR A 11 -22.97 -4.94 -0.32
C TYR A 11 -22.65 -4.24 -1.65
N LEU A 12 -22.11 -3.04 -1.57
CA LEU A 12 -21.71 -2.24 -2.74
C LEU A 12 -20.62 -2.92 -3.56
N ILE A 13 -19.63 -3.49 -2.89
CA ILE A 13 -18.53 -4.18 -3.55
C ILE A 13 -19.01 -5.51 -4.13
N GLN A 14 -19.77 -6.30 -3.39
CA GLN A 14 -20.31 -7.56 -3.87
C GLN A 14 -21.15 -7.39 -5.13
N HIS A 15 -21.96 -6.32 -5.21
CA HIS A 15 -22.72 -6.01 -6.42
C HIS A 15 -21.83 -5.72 -7.64
N LYS A 16 -20.65 -5.14 -7.42
CA LYS A 16 -19.70 -4.84 -8.49
C LYS A 16 -18.87 -6.05 -8.94
N ILE A 17 -18.69 -7.04 -8.06
CA ILE A 17 -17.86 -8.23 -8.32
C ILE A 17 -18.68 -9.51 -8.53
N GLN A 18 -20.02 -9.42 -8.57
CA GLN A 18 -20.91 -10.60 -8.61
C GLN A 18 -20.61 -11.56 -9.76
N ASP A 19 -20.03 -11.08 -10.86
CA ASP A 19 -19.69 -11.88 -12.02
C ASP A 19 -18.24 -12.43 -11.99
N HIS A 20 -17.52 -12.21 -10.87
CA HIS A 20 -16.13 -12.64 -10.72
C HIS A 20 -16.00 -13.75 -9.66
N GLU A 21 -15.96 -14.98 -10.10
CA GLU A 21 -15.89 -16.18 -9.24
C GLU A 21 -14.68 -16.20 -8.30
N PHE A 22 -13.56 -15.58 -8.71
CA PHE A 22 -12.31 -15.60 -7.93
C PHE A 22 -12.14 -14.43 -6.96
N ILE A 23 -13.10 -13.49 -6.92
CA ILE A 23 -13.02 -12.31 -6.05
C ILE A 23 -13.99 -12.49 -4.89
N THR A 24 -13.47 -12.44 -3.68
CA THR A 24 -14.29 -12.49 -2.46
C THR A 24 -14.19 -11.18 -1.68
N CYS A 25 -15.30 -10.78 -1.07
CA CYS A 25 -15.38 -9.61 -0.19
C CYS A 25 -15.76 -10.07 1.21
N GLU A 26 -14.90 -9.80 2.19
CA GLU A 26 -15.06 -10.29 3.56
C GLU A 26 -15.09 -9.13 4.57
N HIS A 27 -16.01 -9.23 5.52
CA HIS A 27 -16.09 -8.30 6.65
C HIS A 27 -15.14 -8.76 7.75
N VAL A 28 -13.85 -8.45 7.56
CA VAL A 28 -12.75 -8.84 8.45
C VAL A 28 -11.73 -7.70 8.55
N LYS A 29 -10.89 -7.76 9.56
CA LYS A 29 -9.78 -6.80 9.70
C LYS A 29 -8.73 -7.06 8.62
N SER A 30 -8.16 -6.00 8.05
CA SER A 30 -7.07 -6.07 7.05
C SER A 30 -5.93 -6.99 7.50
N ALA A 31 -5.51 -6.88 8.76
CA ALA A 31 -4.44 -7.70 9.33
C ALA A 31 -4.69 -9.22 9.26
N GLU A 32 -5.96 -9.67 9.28
CA GLU A 32 -6.29 -11.10 9.17
C GLU A 32 -6.15 -11.59 7.73
N VAL A 33 -6.49 -10.74 6.77
CA VAL A 33 -6.32 -11.03 5.35
C VAL A 33 -4.84 -11.02 4.98
N LEU A 34 -4.10 -10.01 5.41
CA LEU A 34 -2.68 -9.86 5.11
C LEU A 34 -1.85 -11.07 5.56
N LYS A 35 -2.14 -11.68 6.72
CA LYS A 35 -1.45 -12.88 7.19
C LYS A 35 -1.50 -14.07 6.21
N LYS A 36 -2.50 -14.09 5.33
CA LYS A 36 -2.72 -15.16 4.34
C LYS A 36 -2.41 -14.72 2.91
N SER A 37 -2.05 -13.45 2.72
CA SER A 37 -1.80 -12.87 1.41
C SER A 37 -0.35 -13.07 0.98
N LYS A 38 -0.13 -13.24 -0.32
CA LYS A 38 1.20 -13.26 -0.94
C LYS A 38 1.54 -11.93 -1.64
N ALA A 39 0.53 -11.16 -2.01
CA ALA A 39 0.68 -9.82 -2.56
C ALA A 39 -0.55 -8.98 -2.19
N ALA A 40 -0.42 -7.67 -2.21
CA ALA A 40 -1.49 -6.74 -1.92
C ALA A 40 -1.53 -5.59 -2.93
N VAL A 41 -2.73 -5.05 -3.13
CA VAL A 41 -2.95 -3.74 -3.77
C VAL A 41 -3.62 -2.85 -2.75
N VAL A 42 -3.03 -1.72 -2.46
CA VAL A 42 -3.55 -0.79 -1.45
C VAL A 42 -3.55 0.65 -1.96
N CYS A 43 -4.46 1.45 -1.46
CA CYS A 43 -4.37 2.90 -1.65
C CYS A 43 -3.24 3.47 -0.78
N SER A 44 -2.57 4.52 -1.28
CA SER A 44 -1.57 5.24 -0.48
C SER A 44 -2.18 5.74 0.85
N GLY A 45 -1.45 5.53 1.94
CA GLY A 45 -1.86 5.88 3.30
C GLY A 45 -1.35 4.85 4.33
N THR A 46 -1.98 4.80 5.50
CA THR A 46 -1.61 3.88 6.59
C THR A 46 -1.67 2.40 6.21
N ALA A 47 -2.50 2.02 5.23
CA ALA A 47 -2.56 0.65 4.72
C ALA A 47 -1.21 0.17 4.15
N THR A 48 -0.38 1.07 3.61
CA THR A 48 0.96 0.73 3.13
C THR A 48 1.91 0.32 4.26
N LEU A 49 1.77 0.92 5.44
CA LEU A 49 2.50 0.50 6.64
C LEU A 49 2.04 -0.86 7.14
N GLU A 50 0.73 -1.13 7.10
CA GLU A 50 0.19 -2.45 7.50
C GLU A 50 0.78 -3.56 6.62
N THR A 51 0.87 -3.35 5.30
CA THR A 51 1.47 -4.33 4.38
C THR A 51 2.98 -4.47 4.58
N LEU A 52 3.71 -3.37 4.83
CA LEU A 52 5.12 -3.39 5.17
C LEU A 52 5.38 -4.22 6.44
N LEU A 53 4.63 -3.94 7.51
CA LEU A 53 4.76 -4.66 8.78
C LEU A 53 4.37 -6.14 8.66
N ALA A 54 3.42 -6.48 7.78
CA ALA A 54 3.05 -7.85 7.46
C ALA A 54 4.08 -8.56 6.56
N GLY A 55 5.00 -7.83 5.94
CA GLY A 55 6.01 -8.39 5.04
C GLY A 55 5.45 -8.78 3.67
N ILE A 56 4.43 -8.07 3.19
CA ILE A 56 3.69 -8.42 1.97
C ILE A 56 4.10 -7.51 0.81
N PRO A 57 4.62 -8.06 -0.31
CA PRO A 57 4.86 -7.31 -1.55
C PRO A 57 3.58 -6.59 -1.99
N THR A 58 3.69 -5.30 -2.29
CA THR A 58 2.53 -4.43 -2.40
C THR A 58 2.64 -3.50 -3.60
N THR A 59 1.55 -3.41 -4.37
CA THR A 59 1.33 -2.34 -5.35
C THR A 59 0.55 -1.22 -4.67
N VAL A 60 1.09 -0.02 -4.68
CA VAL A 60 0.42 1.16 -4.14
C VAL A 60 -0.30 1.86 -5.27
N VAL A 61 -1.59 2.11 -5.10
CA VAL A 61 -2.41 2.79 -6.11
C VAL A 61 -2.95 4.10 -5.55
N TYR A 62 -2.91 5.14 -6.38
CA TYR A 62 -3.50 6.42 -6.04
C TYR A 62 -4.22 7.01 -7.24
N LYS A 63 -5.55 7.03 -7.16
CA LYS A 63 -6.40 7.61 -8.20
C LYS A 63 -7.49 8.45 -7.56
N THR A 64 -7.45 9.75 -7.80
CA THR A 64 -8.46 10.69 -7.31
C THR A 64 -8.74 11.77 -8.35
N ASN A 65 -9.96 12.30 -8.34
CA ASN A 65 -10.34 13.43 -9.20
C ASN A 65 -9.75 14.78 -8.70
N TRP A 66 -9.23 14.78 -7.48
CA TRP A 66 -8.52 15.92 -6.88
C TRP A 66 -7.17 15.45 -6.37
N PHE A 67 -6.10 16.10 -6.81
CA PHE A 67 -4.80 15.94 -6.15
C PHE A 67 -4.98 16.38 -4.70
N ASN A 68 -5.02 15.41 -3.80
CA ASN A 68 -5.09 15.73 -2.39
C ASN A 68 -3.83 16.52 -2.04
N HIS A 69 -4.00 17.69 -1.45
CA HIS A 69 -2.91 18.60 -1.07
C HIS A 69 -1.81 17.88 -0.29
N PHE A 70 -2.16 16.86 0.49
CA PHE A 70 -1.23 16.01 1.21
C PHE A 70 -0.26 15.26 0.28
N ILE A 71 -0.76 14.63 -0.79
CA ILE A 71 0.10 13.88 -1.71
C ILE A 71 0.93 14.81 -2.58
N LEU A 72 0.37 15.95 -3.02
CA LEU A 72 1.16 16.97 -3.70
C LEU A 72 2.32 17.46 -2.82
N LYS A 73 2.03 17.75 -1.54
CA LYS A 73 3.06 18.19 -0.60
C LYS A 73 4.10 17.08 -0.37
N GLN A 74 3.67 15.83 -0.25
CA GLN A 74 4.56 14.67 -0.10
C GLN A 74 5.48 14.50 -1.32
N LEU A 75 4.92 14.54 -2.54
CA LEU A 75 5.68 14.45 -3.78
C LEU A 75 6.58 15.67 -4.04
N MET A 76 6.31 16.82 -3.42
CA MET A 76 7.21 17.99 -3.46
C MET A 76 8.40 17.85 -2.50
N LEU A 77 8.27 17.07 -1.43
CA LEU A 77 9.28 16.86 -0.41
C LEU A 77 10.08 15.56 -0.62
N SER A 78 9.48 14.58 -1.29
CA SER A 78 10.05 13.27 -1.56
C SER A 78 9.63 12.81 -2.95
N GLU A 79 10.46 12.02 -3.61
CA GLU A 79 10.11 11.36 -4.88
C GLU A 79 9.01 10.30 -4.71
N PHE A 80 8.65 9.96 -3.47
CA PHE A 80 7.72 8.90 -3.12
C PHE A 80 6.46 9.40 -2.43
N ALA A 81 5.33 8.73 -2.70
CA ALA A 81 4.02 9.02 -2.10
C ALA A 81 3.67 8.07 -0.95
N SER A 82 4.24 6.88 -0.90
CA SER A 82 3.98 5.90 0.16
C SER A 82 4.99 5.98 1.29
N ILE A 83 4.52 5.82 2.52
CA ILE A 83 5.37 5.86 3.71
C ILE A 83 6.51 4.83 3.66
N PRO A 84 6.30 3.57 3.21
CA PRO A 84 7.39 2.61 3.08
C PRO A 84 8.53 3.06 2.17
N ASN A 85 8.23 3.62 1.00
CA ASN A 85 9.24 4.11 0.07
C ASN A 85 10.00 5.32 0.64
N ILE A 86 9.28 6.22 1.32
CA ILE A 86 9.90 7.38 2.01
C ILE A 86 10.87 6.92 3.10
N ILE A 87 10.49 5.91 3.91
CA ILE A 87 11.36 5.36 4.96
C ILE A 87 12.59 4.68 4.36
N ALA A 88 12.39 3.97 3.26
CA ALA A 88 13.45 3.27 2.55
C ALA A 88 14.43 4.23 1.84
N ASP A 89 13.92 5.39 1.42
CA ASP A 89 14.54 6.29 0.44
C ASP A 89 14.78 5.58 -0.91
N GLU A 90 13.88 4.64 -1.25
CA GLU A 90 13.89 3.87 -2.49
C GLU A 90 12.51 3.29 -2.78
N GLU A 91 12.24 2.92 -4.05
CA GLU A 91 10.98 2.30 -4.45
C GLU A 91 10.95 0.80 -4.11
N ILE A 92 10.51 0.45 -2.89
CA ILE A 92 10.28 -0.94 -2.47
C ILE A 92 8.88 -1.44 -2.86
N PHE A 93 7.93 -0.53 -2.96
CA PHE A 93 6.57 -0.75 -3.46
C PHE A 93 6.34 0.11 -4.69
N LEU A 94 5.95 -0.50 -5.80
CA LEU A 94 5.61 0.25 -7.02
C LEU A 94 4.42 1.18 -6.75
N GLU A 95 4.57 2.45 -7.10
CA GLU A 95 3.55 3.48 -6.93
C GLU A 95 2.89 3.81 -8.28
N LEU A 96 1.65 3.40 -8.44
CA LEU A 96 0.84 3.69 -9.61
C LEU A 96 -0.08 4.90 -9.34
N ILE A 97 0.30 6.06 -9.88
CA ILE A 97 -0.37 7.33 -9.60
C ILE A 97 -1.21 7.75 -10.81
N GLN A 98 -2.46 8.16 -10.57
CA GLN A 98 -3.41 8.71 -11.56
C GLN A 98 -3.57 7.82 -12.81
N SER A 99 -2.99 8.21 -13.95
CA SER A 99 -3.07 7.48 -15.22
C SER A 99 -2.43 6.10 -15.16
N ASP A 100 -1.36 5.97 -14.38
CA ASP A 100 -0.60 4.74 -14.25
C ASP A 100 -1.33 3.69 -13.40
N ALA A 101 -2.29 4.11 -12.57
CA ALA A 101 -3.20 3.23 -11.83
C ALA A 101 -4.25 2.58 -12.75
N SER A 102 -3.78 1.92 -13.79
CA SER A 102 -4.59 1.13 -14.73
C SER A 102 -4.68 -0.33 -14.27
N SER A 103 -5.77 -1.02 -14.65
CA SER A 103 -5.93 -2.45 -14.35
C SER A 103 -4.80 -3.30 -14.94
N ALA A 104 -4.28 -2.91 -16.10
CA ALA A 104 -3.16 -3.62 -16.75
C ALA A 104 -1.87 -3.49 -15.94
N ASN A 105 -1.51 -2.28 -15.51
CA ASN A 105 -0.31 -2.04 -14.72
C ASN A 105 -0.40 -2.71 -13.33
N ILE A 106 -1.57 -2.63 -12.69
CA ILE A 106 -1.82 -3.31 -11.41
C ILE A 106 -1.65 -4.82 -11.55
N ALA A 107 -2.25 -5.43 -12.58
CA ALA A 107 -2.14 -6.86 -12.82
C ALA A 107 -0.70 -7.28 -13.14
N HIS A 108 0.03 -6.48 -13.93
CA HIS A 108 1.42 -6.71 -14.24
C HIS A 108 2.29 -6.74 -12.99
N ASP A 109 2.18 -5.71 -12.13
CA ASP A 109 2.98 -5.64 -10.91
C ASP A 109 2.60 -6.72 -9.90
N LEU A 110 1.31 -7.04 -9.74
CA LEU A 110 0.90 -8.18 -8.91
C LEU A 110 1.54 -9.49 -9.36
N THR A 111 1.61 -9.71 -10.68
CA THR A 111 2.23 -10.92 -11.23
C THR A 111 3.73 -10.93 -10.97
N SER A 112 4.41 -9.78 -11.13
CA SER A 112 5.83 -9.61 -10.82
C SER A 112 6.09 -9.84 -9.33
N ASN A 113 5.29 -9.26 -8.45
CA ASN A 113 5.38 -9.45 -7.00
C ASN A 113 5.26 -10.91 -6.58
N LEU A 114 4.44 -11.70 -7.29
CA LEU A 114 4.29 -13.13 -7.02
C LEU A 114 5.45 -13.94 -7.61
N ALA A 115 5.98 -13.56 -8.76
CA ALA A 115 7.13 -14.22 -9.39
C ALA A 115 8.42 -14.03 -8.57
N ASP A 116 8.65 -12.80 -8.10
CA ASP A 116 9.86 -12.41 -7.37
C ASP A 116 9.63 -12.39 -5.84
N TYR A 117 8.67 -13.15 -5.35
CA TYR A 117 8.17 -13.07 -3.97
C TYR A 117 9.27 -13.11 -2.90
N VAL A 118 10.23 -14.02 -3.02
CA VAL A 118 11.31 -14.18 -2.04
C VAL A 118 12.21 -12.94 -2.01
N PHE A 119 12.62 -12.47 -3.17
CA PHE A 119 13.44 -11.27 -3.30
C PHE A 119 12.73 -10.03 -2.74
N ARG A 120 11.46 -9.85 -3.10
CA ARG A 120 10.63 -8.75 -2.58
C ARG A 120 10.49 -8.79 -1.06
N GLN A 121 10.32 -9.99 -0.49
CA GLN A 121 10.25 -10.13 0.97
C GLN A 121 11.56 -9.75 1.67
N GLU A 122 12.72 -10.05 1.08
CA GLU A 122 14.01 -9.66 1.66
C GLU A 122 14.17 -8.14 1.69
N MET A 123 13.82 -7.44 0.61
CA MET A 123 13.80 -5.97 0.57
C MET A 123 12.88 -5.39 1.65
N ILE A 124 11.64 -5.88 1.73
CA ILE A 124 10.65 -5.43 2.72
C ILE A 124 11.16 -5.66 4.14
N LYS A 125 11.80 -6.81 4.39
CA LYS A 125 12.36 -7.14 5.70
C LYS A 125 13.46 -6.15 6.11
N ALA A 126 14.36 -5.79 5.19
CA ALA A 126 15.41 -4.81 5.47
C ALA A 126 14.82 -3.45 5.88
N VAL A 127 13.79 -2.97 5.19
CA VAL A 127 13.12 -1.71 5.54
C VAL A 127 12.36 -1.81 6.85
N LYS A 128 11.67 -2.93 7.08
CA LYS A 128 10.99 -3.19 8.35
C LYS A 128 11.94 -3.18 9.54
N ASP A 129 13.10 -3.81 9.40
CA ASP A 129 14.14 -3.84 10.45
C ASP A 129 14.69 -2.43 10.71
N LYS A 130 14.92 -1.64 9.66
CA LYS A 130 15.30 -0.22 9.76
C LYS A 130 14.23 0.59 10.51
N LEU A 131 12.94 0.39 10.19
CA LEU A 131 11.83 1.06 10.86
C LEU A 131 11.74 0.72 12.35
N ILE A 132 11.97 -0.54 12.72
CA ILE A 132 11.92 -1.00 14.11
C ILE A 132 13.10 -0.44 14.92
N GLN A 133 14.27 -0.32 14.30
CA GLN A 133 15.48 0.25 14.92
C GLN A 133 15.38 1.77 15.06
N THR A 134 14.75 2.45 14.12
CA THR A 134 14.48 3.88 14.20
C THR A 134 13.30 4.08 15.16
N ASN A 135 13.54 4.81 16.25
CA ASN A 135 12.47 5.10 17.21
C ASN A 135 11.30 5.75 16.46
N LEU A 136 10.13 5.12 16.48
CA LEU A 136 8.96 5.56 15.70
C LEU A 136 8.60 7.03 15.99
N SER A 137 8.91 7.53 17.21
CA SER A 137 8.74 8.93 17.58
C SER A 137 9.60 9.87 16.74
N ASP A 138 10.88 9.53 16.53
CA ASP A 138 11.82 10.37 15.76
C ASP A 138 11.40 10.47 14.28
N PHE A 139 10.81 9.39 13.75
CA PHE A 139 10.28 9.38 12.39
C PHE A 139 9.00 10.23 12.27
N VAL A 140 8.10 10.11 13.22
CA VAL A 140 6.88 10.92 13.28
C VAL A 140 7.22 12.41 13.44
N ASP A 141 8.19 12.73 14.29
CA ASP A 141 8.63 14.11 14.53
C ASP A 141 9.24 14.73 13.25
N ARG A 142 10.06 14.00 12.51
CA ARG A 142 10.57 14.45 11.19
C ARG A 142 9.47 14.70 10.19
N LEU A 143 8.49 13.78 10.06
CA LEU A 143 7.33 13.98 9.18
C LEU A 143 6.52 15.22 9.57
N TYR A 144 6.41 15.52 10.88
CA TYR A 144 5.73 16.73 11.36
C TYR A 144 6.53 18.01 11.09
N GLU A 145 7.85 17.97 11.20
CA GLU A 145 8.72 19.12 10.91
C GLU A 145 8.71 19.45 9.42
N ASP A 146 8.85 18.46 8.54
CA ASP A 146 8.77 18.62 7.08
C ASP A 146 7.38 19.10 6.62
N CYS A 147 6.33 18.78 7.37
CA CYS A 147 4.98 19.29 7.09
C CYS A 147 4.75 20.74 7.52
N ARG A 148 5.65 21.35 8.31
CA ARG A 148 5.54 22.73 8.80
C ARG A 148 6.40 23.73 8.06
N SER A 149 7.39 23.28 7.31
CA SER A 149 8.23 24.07 6.42
C SER A 149 7.59 24.26 5.04
#